data_a9177f487cbbc571bdbea9f6ccbe9b32
#
_entry.id   a9177f487cbbc571bdbea9f6ccbe9b32
#
_cell.length_a   1.000
_cell.length_b   1.000
_cell.length_c   1.000
_cell.angle_alpha   90.00
_cell.angle_beta   90.00
_cell.angle_gamma   90.00
#
_symmetry.space_group_name_H-M   'P 1'
#
loop_
_entity.id
_entity.type
_entity.pdbx_description
1 polymer ?
#
loop_
_entity_poly.entity_id
_entity_poly.type
_entity_poly.pdbx_seq_one_letter_code
_entity_poly.pdbx_strand_id
1 'polypeptide(L)'
;MNHAARRIGRTLALVLPVVLVLSGTLAVARVPWAAPDANTQVLTASAEKASTRAVSRAPQDILRERLLAELQEKDPGNALTGLQQATEARPSLARHCASIARALGRAAVAKYGARKAQSFSRPVCDTSFAHGVAQDAS
;
A
#
# COMPACT_ATOMS: atom_id res chain seq x y z
N MET A 1 -36.56 -35.53 18.98
CA MET A 1 -35.13 -35.14 19.09
C MET A 1 -34.77 -33.83 18.36
N ASN A 2 -35.72 -32.93 18.07
CA ASN A 2 -35.45 -31.74 17.22
C ASN A 2 -35.56 -30.38 17.93
N HIS A 3 -35.71 -30.35 19.24
CA HIS A 3 -35.86 -29.10 19.99
C HIS A 3 -34.49 -28.38 20.22
N ALA A 4 -33.41 -29.14 20.31
CA ALA A 4 -32.05 -28.56 20.45
C ALA A 4 -31.59 -27.90 19.15
N ALA A 5 -31.81 -28.53 18.00
CA ALA A 5 -31.46 -27.97 16.69
C ALA A 5 -32.24 -26.70 16.35
N ARG A 6 -33.52 -26.62 16.74
CA ARG A 6 -34.33 -25.41 16.56
C ARG A 6 -33.88 -24.22 17.43
N ARG A 7 -33.39 -24.48 18.62
CA ARG A 7 -32.83 -23.40 19.50
C ARG A 7 -31.50 -22.90 19.01
N ILE A 8 -30.62 -23.78 18.55
CA ILE A 8 -29.31 -23.42 17.98
C ILE A 8 -29.50 -22.63 16.68
N GLY A 9 -30.40 -23.01 15.81
CA GLY A 9 -30.67 -22.28 14.57
C GLY A 9 -31.23 -20.88 14.81
N ARG A 10 -32.04 -20.70 15.86
CA ARG A 10 -32.62 -19.38 16.19
C ARG A 10 -31.60 -18.41 16.77
N THR A 11 -30.67 -18.88 17.59
CA THR A 11 -29.59 -18.03 18.10
C THR A 11 -28.56 -17.69 17.04
N LEU A 12 -28.24 -18.63 16.14
CA LEU A 12 -27.35 -18.37 15.00
C LEU A 12 -27.94 -17.33 14.05
N ALA A 13 -29.25 -17.40 13.76
CA ALA A 13 -29.95 -16.46 12.88
C ALA A 13 -29.97 -15.02 13.42
N LEU A 14 -29.91 -14.84 14.75
CA LEU A 14 -29.89 -13.53 15.38
C LEU A 14 -28.46 -12.98 15.55
N VAL A 15 -27.48 -13.84 15.80
CA VAL A 15 -26.08 -13.40 16.03
C VAL A 15 -25.36 -13.09 14.73
N LEU A 16 -25.62 -13.85 13.67
CA LEU A 16 -24.94 -13.72 12.40
C LEU A 16 -25.10 -12.33 11.75
N PRO A 17 -26.31 -11.74 11.66
CA PRO A 17 -26.46 -10.40 11.12
C PRO A 17 -25.81 -9.31 11.97
N VAL A 18 -25.78 -9.47 13.31
CA VAL A 18 -25.10 -8.51 14.19
C VAL A 18 -23.60 -8.53 13.99
N VAL A 19 -23.00 -9.69 13.86
CA VAL A 19 -21.56 -9.85 13.57
C VAL A 19 -21.21 -9.26 12.21
N LEU A 20 -22.05 -9.48 11.19
CA LEU A 20 -21.82 -8.92 9.86
C LEU A 20 -21.92 -7.39 9.83
N VAL A 21 -22.87 -6.81 10.56
CA VAL A 21 -22.98 -5.35 10.66
C VAL A 21 -21.79 -4.75 11.38
N LEU A 22 -21.35 -5.34 12.50
CA LEU A 22 -20.16 -4.86 13.23
C LEU A 22 -18.88 -5.00 12.43
N SER A 23 -18.72 -6.09 11.68
CA SER A 23 -17.57 -6.29 10.79
C SER A 23 -17.58 -5.32 9.61
N GLY A 24 -18.77 -5.03 9.06
CA GLY A 24 -18.94 -4.08 7.97
C GLY A 24 -18.61 -2.64 8.37
N THR A 25 -19.02 -2.21 9.54
CA THR A 25 -18.73 -0.85 10.03
C THR A 25 -17.24 -0.63 10.32
N LEU A 26 -16.55 -1.66 10.81
CA LEU A 26 -15.08 -1.59 11.01
C LEU A 26 -14.32 -1.51 9.70
N ALA A 27 -14.79 -2.16 8.64
CA ALA A 27 -14.18 -2.10 7.31
C ALA A 27 -14.31 -0.70 6.68
N VAL A 28 -15.47 -0.05 6.82
CA VAL A 28 -15.72 1.31 6.29
C VAL A 28 -14.89 2.37 7.01
N ALA A 29 -14.65 2.23 8.31
CA ALA A 29 -13.85 3.18 9.09
C ALA A 29 -12.35 3.20 8.69
N ARG A 30 -11.88 2.23 7.91
CA ARG A 30 -10.49 2.14 7.44
C ARG A 30 -10.29 2.53 5.98
N VAL A 31 -11.33 2.93 5.28
CA VAL A 31 -11.20 3.35 3.88
C VAL A 31 -10.81 4.82 3.81
N PRO A 32 -9.61 5.17 3.33
CA PRO A 32 -9.08 6.54 3.36
C PRO A 32 -9.76 7.52 2.37
N TRP A 33 -10.78 7.10 1.64
CA TRP A 33 -11.56 8.01 0.78
C TRP A 33 -12.71 8.71 1.51
N ALA A 34 -13.08 8.27 2.69
CA ALA A 34 -13.97 9.02 3.56
C ALA A 34 -13.13 10.16 4.20
N ALA A 35 -12.87 11.21 3.43
CA ALA A 35 -12.38 12.46 3.97
C ALA A 35 -13.43 12.99 4.94
N PRO A 36 -13.14 13.19 6.23
CA PRO A 36 -14.05 13.92 7.10
C PRO A 36 -14.06 15.36 6.60
N ASP A 37 -15.26 15.84 6.27
CA ASP A 37 -15.48 17.24 5.97
C ASP A 37 -14.90 18.11 7.08
N ALA A 38 -14.17 19.14 6.66
CA ALA A 38 -13.32 20.01 7.46
C ALA A 38 -14.10 20.93 8.42
N ASN A 39 -14.98 20.39 9.28
CA ASN A 39 -15.69 21.20 10.28
C ASN A 39 -16.02 20.48 11.59
N THR A 40 -15.16 19.59 12.05
CA THR A 40 -15.27 19.13 13.43
C THR A 40 -13.96 19.37 14.16
N GLN A 41 -13.74 20.61 14.58
CA GLN A 41 -12.81 20.94 15.64
C GLN A 41 -13.34 20.33 16.93
N VAL A 42 -12.82 19.18 17.32
CA VAL A 42 -12.88 18.68 18.68
C VAL A 42 -11.48 18.28 19.12
N LEU A 43 -11.00 19.07 20.04
CA LEU A 43 -9.82 18.98 20.86
C LEU A 43 -9.45 17.57 21.27
N THR A 44 -8.29 17.06 20.79
CA THR A 44 -7.45 16.17 21.58
C THR A 44 -6.00 16.37 21.15
N ALA A 45 -5.26 17.08 21.95
CA ALA A 45 -3.86 17.50 21.72
C ALA A 45 -2.83 16.36 21.61
N SER A 46 -3.24 15.10 21.70
CA SER A 46 -2.35 13.94 21.58
C SER A 46 -2.41 13.25 20.21
N ALA A 47 -3.45 13.52 19.42
CA ALA A 47 -3.60 12.96 18.06
C ALA A 47 -2.92 13.83 16.98
N GLU A 48 -2.60 15.09 17.29
CA GLU A 48 -2.04 16.03 16.33
C GLU A 48 -0.63 15.66 15.83
N LYS A 49 0.23 15.10 16.70
CA LYS A 49 1.59 14.70 16.28
C LYS A 49 1.64 13.49 15.34
N ALA A 50 0.68 12.59 15.41
CA ALA A 50 0.58 11.46 14.50
C ALA A 50 -0.13 11.85 13.19
N SER A 51 -1.13 12.73 13.25
CA SER A 51 -1.91 13.18 12.11
C SER A 51 -1.15 14.17 11.22
N THR A 52 -0.37 15.10 11.80
CA THR A 52 0.48 16.03 11.05
C THR A 52 1.63 15.33 10.33
N ARG A 53 2.14 14.21 10.85
CA ARG A 53 3.13 13.39 10.14
C ARG A 53 2.56 12.62 8.96
N ALA A 54 1.29 12.24 9.00
CA ALA A 54 0.60 11.55 7.90
C ALA A 54 0.18 12.51 6.77
N VAL A 55 -0.15 13.75 7.10
CA VAL A 55 -0.59 14.78 6.12
C VAL A 55 0.60 15.43 5.38
N SER A 56 1.81 15.32 5.92
CA SER A 56 3.01 15.99 5.37
C SER A 56 3.88 15.11 4.45
N ARG A 57 3.51 13.84 4.20
CA ARG A 57 4.29 13.01 3.27
C ARG A 57 4.00 13.38 1.84
N ALA A 58 5.04 13.66 1.08
CA ALA A 58 4.90 13.96 -0.33
C ALA A 58 4.34 12.75 -1.10
N PRO A 59 3.48 12.94 -2.11
CA PRO A 59 2.84 11.84 -2.86
C PRO A 59 3.84 10.83 -3.45
N GLN A 60 5.02 11.28 -3.84
CA GLN A 60 6.09 10.42 -4.35
C GLN A 60 6.68 9.51 -3.26
N ASP A 61 6.74 9.96 -2.01
CA ASP A 61 7.25 9.15 -0.90
C ASP A 61 6.26 8.07 -0.51
N ILE A 62 4.97 8.39 -0.50
CA ILE A 62 3.89 7.41 -0.29
C ILE A 62 3.91 6.34 -1.38
N LEU A 63 4.05 6.75 -2.64
CA LEU A 63 4.15 5.83 -3.77
C LEU A 63 5.39 4.94 -3.62
N ARG A 64 6.55 5.50 -3.31
CA ARG A 64 7.79 4.77 -3.11
C ARG A 64 7.66 3.71 -2.01
N GLU A 65 7.13 4.08 -0.84
CA GLU A 65 6.94 3.14 0.29
C GLU A 65 6.00 2.00 -0.10
N ARG A 66 4.90 2.31 -0.77
CA ARG A 66 3.94 1.30 -1.27
C ARG A 66 4.61 0.32 -2.24
N LEU A 67 5.37 0.81 -3.21
CA LEU A 67 6.01 -0.03 -4.20
C LEU A 67 7.15 -0.86 -3.61
N LEU A 68 7.87 -0.33 -2.61
CA LEU A 68 8.85 -1.11 -1.86
C LEU A 68 8.18 -2.25 -1.07
N ALA A 69 7.03 -2.00 -0.44
CA ALA A 69 6.26 -3.03 0.23
C ALA A 69 5.76 -4.10 -0.77
N GLU A 70 5.25 -3.68 -1.92
CA GLU A 70 4.82 -4.60 -2.98
C GLU A 70 5.96 -5.48 -3.52
N LEU A 71 7.16 -4.91 -3.66
CA LEU A 71 8.37 -5.66 -4.02
C LEU A 71 8.71 -6.71 -2.96
N GLN A 72 8.52 -6.40 -1.68
CA GLN A 72 8.77 -7.35 -0.59
C GLN A 72 7.72 -8.47 -0.54
N GLU A 73 6.46 -8.16 -0.79
CA GLU A 73 5.37 -9.14 -0.75
C GLU A 73 5.29 -10.00 -2.00
N LYS A 74 5.53 -9.41 -3.16
CA LYS A 74 5.41 -10.08 -4.48
C LYS A 74 6.78 -10.18 -5.14
N ASP A 75 7.00 -9.38 -6.18
CA ASP A 75 8.25 -9.34 -6.96
C ASP A 75 8.49 -7.93 -7.54
N PRO A 76 9.73 -7.65 -7.98
CA PRO A 76 10.09 -6.36 -8.58
C PRO A 76 9.31 -6.04 -9.87
N GLY A 77 8.88 -7.05 -10.62
CA GLY A 77 8.12 -6.87 -11.85
C GLY A 77 6.75 -6.24 -11.59
N ASN A 78 6.06 -6.67 -10.53
CA ASN A 78 4.78 -6.07 -10.11
C ASN A 78 4.98 -4.63 -9.65
N ALA A 79 5.99 -4.36 -8.82
CA ALA A 79 6.30 -3.01 -8.35
C ALA A 79 6.63 -2.05 -9.52
N LEU A 80 7.37 -2.51 -10.53
CA LEU A 80 7.66 -1.71 -11.73
C LEU A 80 6.41 -1.45 -12.58
N THR A 81 5.50 -2.42 -12.68
CA THR A 81 4.21 -2.22 -13.35
C THR A 81 3.36 -1.18 -12.60
N GLY A 82 3.32 -1.27 -11.27
CA GLY A 82 2.64 -0.29 -10.43
C GLY A 82 3.23 1.11 -10.56
N LEU A 83 4.56 1.24 -10.68
CA LEU A 83 5.24 2.51 -10.92
C LEU A 83 4.82 3.10 -12.26
N GLN A 84 4.82 2.31 -13.33
CA GLN A 84 4.41 2.76 -14.66
C GLN A 84 2.97 3.27 -14.65
N GLN A 85 2.03 2.49 -14.13
CA GLN A 85 0.63 2.89 -14.01
C GLN A 85 0.44 4.17 -13.19
N ALA A 86 1.16 4.31 -12.08
CA ALA A 86 1.08 5.49 -11.23
C ALA A 86 1.58 6.76 -11.93
N THR A 87 2.64 6.67 -12.76
CA THR A 87 3.17 7.80 -13.51
C THR A 87 2.32 8.16 -14.72
N GLU A 88 1.68 7.19 -15.35
CA GLU A 88 0.70 7.42 -16.43
C GLU A 88 -0.56 8.11 -15.87
N ALA A 89 -1.08 7.64 -14.75
CA ALA A 89 -2.26 8.22 -14.10
C ALA A 89 -2.01 9.63 -13.52
N ARG A 90 -0.76 9.93 -13.11
CA ARG A 90 -0.39 11.20 -12.50
C ARG A 90 0.92 11.73 -13.06
N PRO A 91 0.88 12.58 -14.09
CA PRO A 91 2.09 13.14 -14.73
C PRO A 91 3.01 13.89 -13.76
N SER A 92 2.48 14.45 -12.65
CA SER A 92 3.29 15.08 -11.61
C SER A 92 4.27 14.13 -10.92
N LEU A 93 4.01 12.82 -10.93
CA LEU A 93 4.89 11.79 -10.40
C LEU A 93 5.98 11.37 -11.39
N ALA A 94 5.83 11.66 -12.69
CA ALA A 94 6.78 11.26 -13.72
C ALA A 94 8.20 11.78 -13.45
N ARG A 95 8.36 13.00 -12.93
CA ARG A 95 9.66 13.57 -12.53
C ARG A 95 10.36 12.77 -11.41
N HIS A 96 9.63 11.99 -10.64
CA HIS A 96 10.18 11.15 -9.56
C HIS A 96 10.35 9.68 -9.99
N CYS A 97 9.92 9.33 -11.18
CA CYS A 97 9.93 7.97 -11.70
C CYS A 97 11.32 7.34 -11.60
N ALA A 98 12.35 8.01 -12.11
CA ALA A 98 13.72 7.50 -12.11
C ALA A 98 14.28 7.27 -10.70
N SER A 99 13.99 8.16 -9.75
CA SER A 99 14.46 8.02 -8.36
C SER A 99 13.78 6.84 -7.64
N ILE A 100 12.48 6.63 -7.87
CA ILE A 100 11.73 5.51 -7.32
C ILE A 100 12.21 4.20 -7.95
N ALA A 101 12.37 4.13 -9.27
CA ALA A 101 12.86 2.94 -9.96
C ALA A 101 14.27 2.51 -9.47
N ARG A 102 15.17 3.46 -9.25
CA ARG A 102 16.50 3.17 -8.66
C ARG A 102 16.39 2.63 -7.24
N ALA A 103 15.49 3.16 -6.42
CA ALA A 103 15.26 2.64 -5.07
C ALA A 103 14.72 1.20 -5.10
N LEU A 104 13.81 0.88 -6.04
CA LEU A 104 13.33 -0.48 -6.27
C LEU A 104 14.46 -1.41 -6.72
N GLY A 105 15.37 -0.95 -7.59
CA GLY A 105 16.54 -1.72 -8.03
C GLY A 105 17.44 -2.11 -6.85
N ARG A 106 17.80 -1.18 -5.98
CA ARG A 106 18.58 -1.47 -4.77
C ARG A 106 17.86 -2.45 -3.83
N ALA A 107 16.57 -2.22 -3.58
CA ALA A 107 15.79 -3.13 -2.74
C ALA A 107 15.69 -4.54 -3.34
N ALA A 108 15.65 -4.67 -4.66
CA ALA A 108 15.65 -5.95 -5.34
C ALA A 108 16.99 -6.69 -5.16
N VAL A 109 18.12 -5.99 -5.19
CA VAL A 109 19.44 -6.58 -4.90
C VAL A 109 19.50 -7.11 -3.47
N ALA A 110 19.05 -6.30 -2.51
CA ALA A 110 19.03 -6.69 -1.10
C ALA A 110 18.18 -7.97 -0.86
N LYS A 111 17.08 -8.14 -1.60
CA LYS A 111 16.18 -9.30 -1.45
C LYS A 111 16.60 -10.52 -2.26
N TYR A 112 17.04 -10.33 -3.50
CA TYR A 112 17.24 -11.43 -4.47
C TYR A 112 18.70 -11.62 -4.90
N GLY A 113 19.59 -10.71 -4.55
CA GLY A 113 20.95 -10.63 -5.09
C GLY A 113 21.01 -10.00 -6.49
N ALA A 114 22.17 -9.47 -6.86
CA ALA A 114 22.37 -8.67 -8.07
C ALA A 114 21.93 -9.37 -9.36
N ARG A 115 22.35 -10.62 -9.57
CA ARG A 115 22.03 -11.39 -10.78
C ARG A 115 20.54 -11.59 -10.98
N LYS A 116 19.82 -11.94 -9.91
CA LYS A 116 18.38 -12.14 -9.97
C LYS A 116 17.63 -10.81 -10.09
N ALA A 117 18.07 -9.79 -9.37
CA ALA A 117 17.50 -8.43 -9.49
C ALA A 117 17.62 -7.91 -10.92
N GLN A 118 18.76 -8.11 -11.58
CA GLN A 118 18.95 -7.71 -12.97
C GLN A 118 17.97 -8.38 -13.95
N SER A 119 17.55 -9.61 -13.70
CA SER A 119 16.59 -10.31 -14.57
C SER A 119 15.20 -9.66 -14.58
N PHE A 120 14.87 -8.81 -13.61
CA PHE A 120 13.63 -8.04 -13.57
C PHE A 120 13.74 -6.67 -14.28
N SER A 121 14.92 -6.30 -14.77
CA SER A 121 15.13 -5.02 -15.44
C SER A 121 14.24 -4.86 -16.67
N ARG A 122 13.47 -3.78 -16.67
CA ARG A 122 12.58 -3.38 -17.76
C ARG A 122 12.72 -1.87 -18.00
N PRO A 123 12.44 -1.37 -19.21
CA PRO A 123 12.53 0.06 -19.52
C PRO A 123 11.35 0.84 -18.89
N VAL A 124 11.28 0.85 -17.57
CA VAL A 124 10.39 1.72 -16.80
C VAL A 124 11.22 2.89 -16.29
N CYS A 125 10.83 4.13 -16.59
CA CYS A 125 11.63 5.33 -16.33
C CYS A 125 13.06 5.18 -16.90
N ASP A 126 13.18 4.88 -18.14
CA ASP A 126 14.43 4.53 -18.84
C ASP A 126 15.08 3.28 -18.20
N THR A 127 16.39 3.30 -17.99
CA THR A 127 17.17 2.21 -17.38
C THR A 127 17.38 2.38 -15.88
N SER A 128 16.58 3.22 -15.23
CA SER A 128 16.83 3.64 -13.84
C SER A 128 16.78 2.50 -12.83
N PHE A 129 15.96 1.47 -13.04
CA PHE A 129 15.96 0.27 -12.19
C PHE A 129 17.30 -0.48 -12.30
N ALA A 130 17.79 -0.71 -13.53
CA ALA A 130 19.07 -1.39 -13.77
C ALA A 130 20.25 -0.59 -13.15
N HIS A 131 20.22 0.73 -13.21
CA HIS A 131 21.19 1.57 -12.50
C HIS A 131 21.13 1.38 -10.99
N GLY A 132 19.94 1.27 -10.40
CA GLY A 132 19.77 0.97 -8.98
C GLY A 132 20.35 -0.39 -8.61
N VAL A 133 20.16 -1.41 -9.43
CA VAL A 133 20.75 -2.74 -9.25
C VAL A 133 22.28 -2.68 -9.31
N ALA A 134 22.84 -1.98 -10.30
CA ALA A 134 24.29 -1.87 -10.47
C ALA A 134 24.98 -1.14 -9.31
N GLN A 135 24.34 -0.10 -8.77
CA GLN A 135 24.87 0.66 -7.63
C GLN A 135 24.98 -0.16 -6.33
N ASP A 136 24.09 -1.10 -6.12
CA ASP A 136 24.04 -1.91 -4.89
C ASP A 136 24.81 -3.24 -5.05
N ALA A 137 25.21 -3.58 -6.27
CA ALA A 137 25.97 -4.78 -6.59
C ALA A 137 27.50 -4.57 -6.48
N SER A 138 27.96 -3.32 -6.27
CA SER A 138 29.36 -2.92 -6.16
C SER A 138 29.83 -2.96 -4.72
#